data_015ea11e63e4dfe0b98b972e28bb077c
#
_entry.id   015ea11e63e4dfe0b98b972e28bb077c
#
_cell.length_a   1.000
_cell.length_b   1.000
_cell.length_c   1.000
_cell.angle_alpha   90.00
_cell.angle_beta   90.00
_cell.angle_gamma   90.00
#
_symmetry.space_group_name_H-M   'P 1'
#
loop_
_entity.id
_entity.type
_entity.pdbx_description
1 polymer ?
#
loop_
_entity_poly.entity_id
_entity_poly.type
_entity_poly.pdbx_seq_one_letter_code
_entity_poly.pdbx_strand_id
1 'polypeptide(L)'
;MYKRQTQKGVLVCHYCGFRMPEPDKCPACGSKLIGGYGVGTEKVEQEVHRLFPEARTLRMDRDTTSKKNSHEQILESFGRGDADILIGTQMIVKGHDFSRVTLVGVLLADLTLFSGDYRAGERTFDLLTQAAGRAGRGDVPGKVVIQTYKPDNYAITAAASQDYRAFYDIEEAYRSLMRYPPEWNMMVIMGTGMDEEQLANIMDRMYSLIRGKYINAGHLSVIGPSEPAISKIKDVYRRVLYIKHRDYRMLVDVKDYVEEWLKENGENDVSVFFDLNPVNMY
;
A
#
# COMPACT_ATOMS: atom_id res chain seq x y z
N MET A 1 3.70 -9.49 7.42
CA MET A 1 3.09 -10.60 6.68
C MET A 1 1.58 -10.48 6.80
N TYR A 2 0.88 -10.18 5.70
CA TYR A 2 -0.58 -10.03 5.72
C TYR A 2 -1.23 -11.41 5.62
N LYS A 3 -1.85 -11.86 6.70
CA LYS A 3 -2.60 -13.12 6.75
C LYS A 3 -4.08 -12.81 6.89
N ARG A 4 -4.89 -13.46 6.08
CA ARG A 4 -6.34 -13.36 6.12
C ARG A 4 -6.92 -14.59 6.83
N GLN A 5 -7.88 -14.37 7.70
CA GLN A 5 -8.72 -15.42 8.26
C GLN A 5 -9.81 -15.76 7.23
N THR A 6 -9.70 -16.91 6.55
CA THR A 6 -10.73 -17.40 5.61
C THR A 6 -11.66 -18.42 6.22
N GLN A 7 -11.25 -19.01 7.35
CA GLN A 7 -12.03 -19.91 8.20
C GLN A 7 -11.64 -19.63 9.65
N LYS A 8 -12.55 -19.81 10.62
CA LYS A 8 -12.24 -19.63 12.03
C LYS A 8 -10.99 -20.45 12.40
N GLY A 9 -9.98 -19.77 12.94
CA GLY A 9 -8.76 -20.41 13.45
C GLY A 9 -7.68 -20.71 12.41
N VAL A 10 -7.79 -20.24 11.15
CA VAL A 10 -6.75 -20.43 10.11
C VAL A 10 -6.34 -19.10 9.49
N LEU A 11 -5.03 -18.83 9.52
CA LEU A 11 -4.42 -17.70 8.83
C LEU A 11 -3.95 -18.11 7.45
N VAL A 12 -4.30 -17.34 6.42
CA VAL A 12 -3.89 -17.60 5.02
C VAL A 12 -3.11 -16.41 4.48
N CYS A 13 -1.96 -16.67 3.87
CA CYS A 13 -1.17 -15.64 3.20
C CYS A 13 -1.81 -15.26 1.86
N HIS A 14 -2.08 -13.97 1.62
CA HIS A 14 -2.66 -13.48 0.37
C HIS A 14 -1.78 -13.68 -0.86
N TYR A 15 -0.45 -13.71 -0.65
CA TYR A 15 0.50 -13.73 -1.74
C TYR A 15 0.85 -15.15 -2.20
N CYS A 16 1.01 -16.07 -1.26
CA CYS A 16 1.45 -17.43 -1.58
C CYS A 16 0.43 -18.53 -1.24
N GLY A 17 -0.69 -18.19 -0.59
CA GLY A 17 -1.69 -19.16 -0.17
C GLY A 17 -1.26 -20.02 1.04
N PHE A 18 -0.08 -19.77 1.64
CA PHE A 18 0.37 -20.51 2.83
C PHE A 18 -0.66 -20.44 3.94
N ARG A 19 -0.95 -21.58 4.57
CA ARG A 19 -1.94 -21.72 5.65
C ARG A 19 -1.27 -22.13 6.95
N MET A 20 -1.74 -21.57 8.07
CA MET A 20 -1.31 -22.00 9.40
C MET A 20 -2.47 -21.78 10.41
N PRO A 21 -2.52 -22.58 11.48
CA PRO A 21 -3.42 -22.31 12.59
C PRO A 21 -3.17 -20.88 13.16
N GLU A 22 -4.23 -20.25 13.64
CA GLU A 22 -4.10 -18.99 14.35
C GLU A 22 -3.36 -19.25 15.67
N PRO A 23 -2.21 -18.59 15.94
CA PRO A 23 -1.48 -18.83 17.17
C PRO A 23 -2.17 -18.15 18.36
N ASP A 24 -2.21 -18.81 19.51
CA ASP A 24 -2.75 -18.25 20.76
C ASP A 24 -1.86 -17.17 21.38
N LYS A 25 -0.59 -17.13 20.97
CA LYS A 25 0.42 -16.17 21.44
C LYS A 25 1.32 -15.74 20.29
N CYS A 26 1.83 -14.52 20.39
CA CYS A 26 2.84 -14.04 19.44
C CYS A 26 4.07 -14.95 19.45
N PRO A 27 4.48 -15.54 18.32
CA PRO A 27 5.63 -16.45 18.29
C PRO A 27 6.97 -15.72 18.57
N ALA A 28 7.02 -14.39 18.39
CA ALA A 28 8.22 -13.61 18.60
C ALA A 28 8.38 -13.12 20.04
N CYS A 29 7.30 -12.67 20.71
CA CYS A 29 7.38 -12.05 22.04
C CYS A 29 6.51 -12.73 23.12
N GLY A 30 5.78 -13.79 22.78
CA GLY A 30 4.91 -14.54 23.70
C GLY A 30 3.65 -13.80 24.16
N SER A 31 3.40 -12.58 23.70
CA SER A 31 2.22 -11.78 24.08
C SER A 31 0.92 -12.51 23.67
N LYS A 32 -0.04 -12.52 24.57
CA LYS A 32 -1.41 -12.98 24.28
C LYS A 32 -2.27 -11.90 23.61
N LEU A 33 -1.78 -10.65 23.57
CA LEU A 33 -2.44 -9.52 22.92
C LEU A 33 -2.15 -9.55 21.41
N ILE A 34 -2.49 -10.66 20.77
CA ILE A 34 -2.46 -10.82 19.33
C ILE A 34 -3.91 -10.90 18.85
N GLY A 35 -4.23 -10.14 17.84
CA GLY A 35 -5.57 -10.13 17.24
C GLY A 35 -5.53 -9.64 15.80
N GLY A 36 -6.60 -9.83 15.07
CA GLY A 36 -6.77 -9.26 13.74
C GLY A 36 -6.85 -7.74 13.83
N TYR A 37 -5.78 -7.04 13.52
CA TYR A 37 -5.82 -5.61 13.27
C TYR A 37 -6.39 -5.38 11.87
N GLY A 38 -7.55 -4.83 11.82
CA GLY A 38 -8.27 -4.53 10.59
C GLY A 38 -9.72 -5.00 10.68
N VAL A 39 -10.61 -4.08 10.42
CA VAL A 39 -12.03 -4.38 10.34
C VAL A 39 -12.29 -4.79 8.89
N GLY A 40 -12.38 -6.10 8.63
CA GLY A 40 -12.81 -6.59 7.32
C GLY A 40 -14.25 -6.15 7.03
N THR A 41 -14.57 -6.00 5.76
CA THR A 41 -15.91 -5.57 5.29
C THR A 41 -17.02 -6.43 5.85
N GLU A 42 -16.80 -7.73 6.02
CA GLU A 42 -17.76 -8.65 6.66
C GLU A 42 -18.05 -8.28 8.12
N LYS A 43 -17.02 -7.91 8.87
CA LYS A 43 -17.19 -7.51 10.29
C LYS A 43 -17.88 -6.14 10.38
N VAL A 44 -17.60 -5.22 9.44
CA VAL A 44 -18.34 -3.96 9.33
C VAL A 44 -19.81 -4.22 9.05
N GLU A 45 -20.12 -5.11 8.13
CA GLU A 45 -21.50 -5.50 7.79
C GLU A 45 -22.25 -6.07 9.00
N GLN A 46 -21.60 -6.96 9.76
CA GLN A 46 -22.18 -7.52 11.00
C GLN A 46 -22.47 -6.43 12.04
N GLU A 47 -21.57 -5.46 12.23
CA GLU A 47 -21.79 -4.34 13.13
C GLU A 47 -22.89 -3.40 12.64
N VAL A 48 -22.98 -3.16 11.34
CA VAL A 48 -24.08 -2.39 10.75
C VAL A 48 -25.41 -3.05 11.00
N HIS A 49 -25.54 -4.36 10.78
CA HIS A 49 -26.79 -5.09 11.06
C HIS A 49 -27.14 -5.10 12.57
N ARG A 50 -26.13 -5.11 13.45
CA ARG A 50 -26.37 -5.02 14.90
C ARG A 50 -26.90 -3.65 15.31
N LEU A 51 -26.38 -2.57 14.70
CA LEU A 51 -26.75 -1.19 15.01
C LEU A 51 -28.03 -0.74 14.29
N PHE A 52 -28.23 -1.24 13.09
CA PHE A 52 -29.34 -0.88 12.19
C PHE A 52 -29.98 -2.15 11.60
N PRO A 53 -30.77 -2.90 12.40
CA PRO A 53 -31.32 -4.20 11.98
C PRO A 53 -32.18 -4.15 10.72
N GLU A 54 -32.86 -3.02 10.47
CA GLU A 54 -33.74 -2.81 9.32
C GLU A 54 -33.00 -2.34 8.05
N ALA A 55 -31.71 -2.00 8.15
CA ALA A 55 -30.98 -1.49 7.01
C ALA A 55 -30.59 -2.61 6.04
N ARG A 56 -30.90 -2.40 4.77
CA ARG A 56 -30.46 -3.27 3.68
C ARG A 56 -29.02 -2.91 3.31
N THR A 57 -28.13 -3.90 3.37
CA THR A 57 -26.72 -3.70 3.06
C THR A 57 -26.32 -4.38 1.76
N LEU A 58 -25.36 -3.78 1.06
CA LEU A 58 -24.61 -4.39 -0.02
C LEU A 58 -23.12 -4.35 0.33
N ARG A 59 -22.43 -5.47 0.10
CA ARG A 59 -20.98 -5.54 0.33
C ARG A 59 -20.22 -5.69 -0.99
N MET A 60 -19.17 -4.85 -1.14
CA MET A 60 -18.32 -4.83 -2.32
C MET A 60 -16.85 -4.92 -1.92
N ASP A 61 -16.31 -6.11 -2.00
CA ASP A 61 -14.91 -6.44 -1.76
C ASP A 61 -14.41 -7.49 -2.75
N ARG A 62 -13.15 -7.90 -2.61
CA ARG A 62 -12.55 -8.88 -3.52
C ARG A 62 -13.30 -10.21 -3.56
N ASP A 63 -13.93 -10.61 -2.45
CA ASP A 63 -14.63 -11.90 -2.37
C ASP A 63 -15.98 -11.84 -3.07
N THR A 64 -16.71 -10.73 -2.88
CA THR A 64 -18.02 -10.52 -3.51
C THR A 64 -17.90 -10.16 -5.00
N THR A 65 -16.74 -9.63 -5.43
CA THR A 65 -16.49 -9.21 -6.82
C THR A 65 -15.68 -10.21 -7.63
N SER A 66 -15.55 -11.46 -7.20
CA SER A 66 -14.77 -12.49 -7.89
C SER A 66 -15.39 -12.99 -9.21
N LYS A 67 -16.70 -12.84 -9.42
CA LYS A 67 -17.41 -13.25 -10.63
C LYS A 67 -17.43 -12.10 -11.65
N LYS A 68 -17.46 -12.46 -12.94
CA LYS A 68 -17.56 -11.49 -14.04
C LYS A 68 -18.83 -10.62 -13.84
N ASN A 69 -18.69 -9.30 -14.00
CA ASN A 69 -19.74 -8.27 -13.87
C ASN A 69 -20.36 -8.09 -12.48
N SER A 70 -19.90 -8.82 -11.43
CA SER A 70 -20.46 -8.66 -10.08
C SER A 70 -20.23 -7.26 -9.50
N HIS A 71 -19.13 -6.63 -9.85
CA HIS A 71 -18.83 -5.25 -9.47
C HIS A 71 -19.90 -4.27 -10.00
N GLU A 72 -20.21 -4.34 -11.28
CA GLU A 72 -21.17 -3.48 -11.94
C GLU A 72 -22.60 -3.72 -11.42
N GLN A 73 -22.99 -4.98 -11.25
CA GLN A 73 -24.29 -5.37 -10.67
C GLN A 73 -24.53 -4.82 -9.27
N ILE A 74 -23.51 -4.87 -8.38
CA ILE A 74 -23.61 -4.32 -7.03
C ILE A 74 -23.82 -2.81 -7.07
N LEU A 75 -23.09 -2.09 -7.92
CA LEU A 75 -23.19 -0.64 -8.03
C LEU A 75 -24.51 -0.20 -8.67
N GLU A 76 -24.99 -0.89 -9.68
CA GLU A 76 -26.31 -0.63 -10.27
C GLU A 76 -27.44 -0.89 -9.25
N SER A 77 -27.38 -1.97 -8.50
CA SER A 77 -28.35 -2.29 -7.46
C SER A 77 -28.38 -1.20 -6.38
N PHE A 78 -27.21 -0.74 -5.92
CA PHE A 78 -27.13 0.38 -4.99
C PHE A 78 -27.67 1.69 -5.60
N GLY A 79 -27.34 1.95 -6.86
CA GLY A 79 -27.83 3.12 -7.59
C GLY A 79 -29.37 3.16 -7.73
N ARG A 80 -30.03 2.01 -7.93
CA ARG A 80 -31.50 1.89 -7.93
C ARG A 80 -32.14 2.06 -6.55
N GLY A 81 -31.36 1.91 -5.46
CA GLY A 81 -31.85 1.99 -4.09
C GLY A 81 -32.33 0.67 -3.53
N ASP A 82 -31.81 -0.45 -4.07
CA ASP A 82 -32.11 -1.78 -3.54
C ASP A 82 -31.47 -1.99 -2.16
N ALA A 83 -30.52 -1.15 -1.77
CA ALA A 83 -29.89 -1.13 -0.46
C ALA A 83 -29.71 0.30 0.09
N ASP A 84 -29.64 0.40 1.38
CA ASP A 84 -29.52 1.64 2.15
C ASP A 84 -28.05 1.95 2.47
N ILE A 85 -27.22 0.92 2.60
CA ILE A 85 -25.80 1.05 2.96
C ILE A 85 -24.95 0.18 2.01
N LEU A 86 -23.94 0.82 1.37
CA LEU A 86 -22.90 0.13 0.61
C LEU A 86 -21.63 0.07 1.46
N ILE A 87 -21.15 -1.13 1.72
CA ILE A 87 -19.94 -1.39 2.50
C ILE A 87 -18.87 -1.93 1.57
N GLY A 88 -17.67 -1.34 1.59
CA GLY A 88 -16.61 -1.85 0.72
C GLY A 88 -15.24 -1.28 1.02
N THR A 89 -14.29 -1.66 0.20
CA THR A 89 -12.92 -1.16 0.22
C THR A 89 -12.79 0.04 -0.74
N GLN A 90 -11.56 0.46 -1.05
CA GLN A 90 -11.27 1.53 -2.02
C GLN A 90 -11.99 1.36 -3.38
N MET A 91 -12.47 0.17 -3.69
CA MET A 91 -13.17 -0.12 -4.95
C MET A 91 -14.46 0.68 -5.11
N ILE A 92 -15.19 0.98 -4.01
CA ILE A 92 -16.45 1.72 -4.06
C ILE A 92 -16.26 3.22 -4.36
N VAL A 93 -15.04 3.73 -4.19
CA VAL A 93 -14.74 5.16 -4.36
C VAL A 93 -14.58 5.54 -5.83
N LYS A 94 -14.24 4.59 -6.70
CA LYS A 94 -13.90 4.84 -8.11
C LYS A 94 -15.11 4.69 -9.04
N GLY A 95 -15.31 5.68 -9.90
CA GLY A 95 -16.05 5.54 -11.16
C GLY A 95 -17.58 5.65 -11.13
N HIS A 96 -18.25 5.78 -9.99
CA HIS A 96 -19.71 5.82 -9.93
C HIS A 96 -20.25 7.09 -9.25
N ASP A 97 -21.37 7.56 -9.73
CA ASP A 97 -22.07 8.71 -9.19
C ASP A 97 -23.40 8.30 -8.55
N PHE A 98 -23.53 8.55 -7.25
CA PHE A 98 -24.74 8.23 -6.49
C PHE A 98 -25.33 9.51 -5.92
N SER A 99 -26.34 10.05 -6.58
CA SER A 99 -27.00 11.32 -6.20
C SER A 99 -27.67 11.27 -4.81
N ARG A 100 -27.98 10.08 -4.30
CA ARG A 100 -28.68 9.88 -3.02
C ARG A 100 -27.79 9.60 -1.82
N VAL A 101 -26.47 9.60 -2.00
CA VAL A 101 -25.53 9.37 -0.88
C VAL A 101 -25.39 10.64 -0.06
N THR A 102 -25.92 10.61 1.16
CA THR A 102 -25.88 11.72 2.12
C THR A 102 -24.79 11.55 3.19
N LEU A 103 -24.27 10.34 3.38
CA LEU A 103 -23.22 10.06 4.35
C LEU A 103 -22.15 9.14 3.77
N VAL A 104 -20.90 9.52 3.95
CA VAL A 104 -19.74 8.66 3.68
C VAL A 104 -18.95 8.47 4.97
N GLY A 105 -18.76 7.23 5.39
CA GLY A 105 -17.92 6.85 6.51
C GLY A 105 -16.61 6.23 6.02
N VAL A 106 -15.48 6.81 6.40
CA VAL A 106 -14.16 6.23 6.15
C VAL A 106 -13.62 5.65 7.45
N LEU A 107 -13.47 4.33 7.47
CA LEU A 107 -12.95 3.61 8.62
C LEU A 107 -11.45 3.37 8.45
N LEU A 108 -10.66 3.61 9.52
CA LEU A 108 -9.22 3.33 9.57
C LEU A 108 -8.43 4.00 8.42
N ALA A 109 -8.59 5.32 8.24
CA ALA A 109 -7.84 6.09 7.24
C ALA A 109 -6.30 5.91 7.37
N ASP A 110 -5.84 5.57 8.57
CA ASP A 110 -4.45 5.32 8.91
C ASP A 110 -3.81 4.13 8.17
N LEU A 111 -4.58 3.17 7.70
CA LEU A 111 -4.04 1.98 7.01
C LEU A 111 -3.23 2.35 5.76
N THR A 112 -3.64 3.40 5.05
CA THR A 112 -2.91 3.90 3.89
C THR A 112 -1.72 4.75 4.30
N LEU A 113 -1.85 5.57 5.35
CA LEU A 113 -0.77 6.42 5.88
C LEU A 113 0.44 5.60 6.33
N PHE A 114 0.22 4.45 6.96
CA PHE A 114 1.28 3.61 7.52
C PHE A 114 1.70 2.46 6.61
N SER A 115 1.49 2.59 5.30
CA SER A 115 1.88 1.55 4.34
C SER A 115 3.40 1.38 4.14
N GLY A 116 4.23 2.25 4.73
CA GLY A 116 5.69 2.22 4.54
C GLY A 116 6.15 2.75 3.16
N ASP A 117 5.27 3.41 2.43
CA ASP A 117 5.52 3.94 1.09
C ASP A 117 5.67 5.47 1.13
N TYR A 118 6.63 6.03 0.38
CA TYR A 118 6.84 7.48 0.34
C TYR A 118 5.63 8.26 -0.21
N ARG A 119 4.74 7.58 -0.95
CA ARG A 119 3.49 8.14 -1.47
C ARG A 119 2.29 7.89 -0.56
N ALA A 120 2.50 7.42 0.66
CA ALA A 120 1.42 7.12 1.59
C ALA A 120 0.52 8.34 1.89
N GLY A 121 1.12 9.51 2.07
CA GLY A 121 0.40 10.78 2.24
C GLY A 121 -0.46 11.13 1.04
N GLU A 122 0.13 11.11 -0.16
CA GLU A 122 -0.56 11.37 -1.44
C GLU A 122 -1.75 10.41 -1.65
N ARG A 123 -1.53 9.11 -1.47
CA ARG A 123 -2.61 8.11 -1.62
C ARG A 123 -3.72 8.29 -0.60
N THR A 124 -3.37 8.68 0.62
CA THR A 124 -4.37 8.93 1.66
C THR A 124 -5.20 10.17 1.31
N PHE A 125 -4.54 11.27 0.93
CA PHE A 125 -5.22 12.48 0.49
C PHE A 125 -6.16 12.19 -0.69
N ASP A 126 -5.68 11.51 -1.73
CA ASP A 126 -6.47 11.18 -2.92
C ASP A 126 -7.68 10.33 -2.58
N LEU A 127 -7.51 9.28 -1.78
CA LEU A 127 -8.60 8.39 -1.38
C LEU A 127 -9.66 9.11 -0.55
N LEU A 128 -9.24 9.93 0.41
CA LEU A 128 -10.15 10.68 1.27
C LEU A 128 -10.91 11.75 0.48
N THR A 129 -10.23 12.46 -0.40
CA THR A 129 -10.84 13.47 -1.28
C THR A 129 -11.84 12.85 -2.25
N GLN A 130 -11.48 11.70 -2.86
CA GLN A 130 -12.39 10.95 -3.72
C GLN A 130 -13.61 10.44 -2.95
N ALA A 131 -13.41 9.92 -1.73
CA ALA A 131 -14.51 9.47 -0.87
C ALA A 131 -15.42 10.63 -0.47
N ALA A 132 -14.84 11.77 -0.08
CA ALA A 132 -15.59 12.98 0.26
C ALA A 132 -16.43 13.46 -0.92
N GLY A 133 -15.90 13.42 -2.14
CA GLY A 133 -16.62 13.79 -3.35
C GLY A 133 -17.80 12.87 -3.71
N ARG A 134 -18.09 11.80 -2.95
CA ARG A 134 -19.27 10.94 -3.16
C ARG A 134 -20.49 11.38 -2.38
N ALA A 135 -20.31 12.13 -1.30
CA ALA A 135 -21.43 12.64 -0.50
C ALA A 135 -21.97 13.95 -1.07
N GLY A 136 -23.29 14.14 -1.02
CA GLY A 136 -23.94 15.44 -1.30
C GLY A 136 -23.99 15.85 -2.77
N ARG A 137 -24.07 14.89 -3.70
CA ARG A 137 -24.23 15.18 -5.14
C ARG A 137 -25.68 15.44 -5.58
N GLY A 138 -26.64 15.22 -4.69
CA GLY A 138 -28.05 15.53 -4.90
C GLY A 138 -28.48 16.81 -4.19
N ASP A 139 -29.78 16.96 -3.99
CA ASP A 139 -30.40 18.14 -3.35
C ASP A 139 -30.12 18.20 -1.82
N VAL A 140 -29.62 17.11 -1.21
CA VAL A 140 -29.34 17.05 0.22
C VAL A 140 -27.83 17.16 0.46
N PRO A 141 -27.41 18.08 1.37
CA PRO A 141 -25.99 18.19 1.72
C PRO A 141 -25.41 16.87 2.22
N GLY A 142 -24.23 16.52 1.73
CA GLY A 142 -23.52 15.33 2.15
C GLY A 142 -22.66 15.59 3.39
N LYS A 143 -22.50 14.54 4.22
CA LYS A 143 -21.60 14.52 5.36
C LYS A 143 -20.55 13.45 5.18
N VAL A 144 -19.30 13.75 5.54
CA VAL A 144 -18.20 12.80 5.54
C VAL A 144 -17.65 12.66 6.97
N VAL A 145 -17.47 11.42 7.42
CA VAL A 145 -16.87 11.12 8.73
C VAL A 145 -15.64 10.27 8.50
N ILE A 146 -14.49 10.77 8.93
CA ILE A 146 -13.21 10.09 8.80
C ILE A 146 -12.75 9.62 10.18
N GLN A 147 -12.64 8.31 10.35
CA GLN A 147 -12.08 7.71 11.56
C GLN A 147 -10.57 7.54 11.41
N THR A 148 -9.81 8.09 12.34
CA THR A 148 -8.35 8.07 12.32
C THR A 148 -7.76 8.16 13.74
N TYR A 149 -6.57 7.59 13.95
CA TYR A 149 -5.74 7.79 15.13
C TYR A 149 -4.83 9.02 15.03
N LYS A 150 -4.75 9.66 13.85
CA LYS A 150 -3.89 10.82 13.56
C LYS A 150 -4.68 11.96 12.92
N PRO A 151 -5.67 12.55 13.64
CA PRO A 151 -6.53 13.59 13.10
C PRO A 151 -5.76 14.83 12.63
N ASP A 152 -4.59 15.10 13.22
CA ASP A 152 -3.74 16.24 12.89
C ASP A 152 -2.77 15.98 11.72
N ASN A 153 -2.82 14.79 11.10
CA ASN A 153 -1.98 14.52 9.94
C ASN A 153 -2.36 15.41 8.77
N TYR A 154 -1.37 16.05 8.14
CA TYR A 154 -1.57 17.03 7.06
C TYR A 154 -2.39 16.48 5.88
N ALA A 155 -2.21 15.20 5.49
CA ALA A 155 -2.97 14.59 4.40
C ALA A 155 -4.45 14.42 4.77
N ILE A 156 -4.76 14.13 6.04
CA ILE A 156 -6.14 13.99 6.54
C ILE A 156 -6.79 15.36 6.68
N THR A 157 -6.11 16.33 7.29
CA THR A 157 -6.66 17.69 7.49
C THR A 157 -6.91 18.39 6.16
N ALA A 158 -5.97 18.30 5.23
CA ALA A 158 -6.13 18.86 3.88
C ALA A 158 -7.25 18.17 3.09
N ALA A 159 -7.39 16.84 3.20
CA ALA A 159 -8.49 16.12 2.56
C ALA A 159 -9.86 16.51 3.16
N ALA A 160 -9.94 16.69 4.48
CA ALA A 160 -11.16 17.11 5.16
C ALA A 160 -11.63 18.51 4.73
N SER A 161 -10.71 19.42 4.44
CA SER A 161 -10.99 20.75 3.89
C SER A 161 -11.02 20.80 2.36
N GLN A 162 -10.68 19.69 1.68
CA GLN A 162 -10.48 19.62 0.22
C GLN A 162 -9.45 20.61 -0.31
N ASP A 163 -8.46 20.94 0.50
CA ASP A 163 -7.40 21.88 0.18
C ASP A 163 -6.17 21.16 -0.41
N TYR A 164 -6.21 20.99 -1.74
CA TYR A 164 -5.08 20.40 -2.48
C TYR A 164 -3.80 21.21 -2.33
N ARG A 165 -3.90 22.54 -2.26
CA ARG A 165 -2.70 23.40 -2.19
C ARG A 165 -1.98 23.24 -0.87
N ALA A 166 -2.71 23.24 0.24
CA ALA A 166 -2.14 22.98 1.56
C ALA A 166 -1.49 21.59 1.66
N PHE A 167 -2.13 20.57 1.05
CA PHE A 167 -1.55 19.24 0.95
C PHE A 167 -0.24 19.26 0.16
N TYR A 168 -0.26 19.83 -1.05
CA TYR A 168 0.87 19.83 -1.98
C TYR A 168 2.10 20.51 -1.37
N ASP A 169 1.95 21.68 -0.78
CA ASP A 169 3.06 22.45 -0.24
C ASP A 169 3.80 21.70 0.89
N ILE A 170 3.08 20.94 1.72
CA ILE A 170 3.68 20.14 2.79
C ILE A 170 4.29 18.84 2.25
N GLU A 171 3.60 18.15 1.34
CA GLU A 171 4.06 16.90 0.74
C GLU A 171 5.35 17.12 -0.08
N GLU A 172 5.41 18.21 -0.87
CA GLU A 172 6.59 18.56 -1.66
C GLU A 172 7.80 18.85 -0.76
N ALA A 173 7.60 19.66 0.29
CA ALA A 173 8.65 19.95 1.25
C ALA A 173 9.17 18.68 1.94
N TYR A 174 8.28 17.77 2.32
CA TYR A 174 8.63 16.47 2.89
C TYR A 174 9.43 15.61 1.89
N ARG A 175 8.98 15.50 0.64
CA ARG A 175 9.68 14.70 -0.38
C ARG A 175 11.05 15.27 -0.71
N SER A 176 11.16 16.58 -0.82
CA SER A 176 12.44 17.25 -1.04
C SER A 176 13.43 16.95 0.10
N LEU A 177 12.99 17.10 1.36
CA LEU A 177 13.80 16.82 2.54
C LEU A 177 14.24 15.35 2.61
N MET A 178 13.34 14.42 2.32
CA MET A 178 13.58 12.98 2.38
C MET A 178 14.21 12.41 1.09
N ARG A 179 14.49 13.27 0.12
CA ARG A 179 15.08 12.91 -1.18
C ARG A 179 14.23 11.90 -1.94
N TYR A 180 12.93 12.20 -2.08
CA TYR A 180 12.00 11.42 -2.86
C TYR A 180 11.57 12.13 -4.16
N PRO A 181 11.07 11.39 -5.16
CA PRO A 181 10.45 12.00 -6.33
C PRO A 181 9.31 12.96 -5.98
N PRO A 182 9.10 14.07 -6.73
CA PRO A 182 9.73 14.40 -8.02
C PRO A 182 11.07 15.16 -7.95
N GLU A 183 11.42 15.78 -6.82
CA GLU A 183 12.65 16.57 -6.65
C GLU A 183 13.93 15.73 -6.80
N TRP A 184 13.85 14.48 -6.40
CA TRP A 184 14.90 13.48 -6.54
C TRP A 184 14.40 12.34 -7.41
N ASN A 185 15.34 11.63 -8.04
CA ASN A 185 15.04 10.37 -8.68
C ASN A 185 15.44 9.21 -7.76
N MET A 186 14.72 8.12 -7.86
CA MET A 186 14.96 6.92 -7.08
C MET A 186 15.00 5.70 -8.00
N MET A 187 15.93 4.78 -7.72
CA MET A 187 15.94 3.45 -8.33
C MET A 187 15.89 2.40 -7.24
N VAL A 188 15.10 1.39 -7.45
CA VAL A 188 15.12 0.18 -6.64
C VAL A 188 15.84 -0.91 -7.41
N ILE A 189 16.80 -1.55 -6.78
CA ILE A 189 17.39 -2.80 -7.25
C ILE A 189 16.83 -3.90 -6.36
N MET A 190 16.03 -4.79 -6.94
CA MET A 190 15.45 -5.93 -6.24
C MET A 190 16.14 -7.21 -6.66
N GLY A 191 16.73 -7.90 -5.71
CA GLY A 191 17.21 -9.27 -5.85
C GLY A 191 16.17 -10.28 -5.38
N THR A 192 16.05 -11.39 -6.09
CA THR A 192 15.20 -12.54 -5.71
C THR A 192 15.96 -13.84 -5.91
N GLY A 193 15.80 -14.79 -4.99
CA GLY A 193 16.47 -16.10 -5.06
C GLY A 193 15.86 -17.11 -4.09
N MET A 194 16.11 -18.41 -4.30
CA MET A 194 15.64 -19.48 -3.42
C MET A 194 16.58 -19.66 -2.22
N ASP A 195 17.86 -19.33 -2.37
CA ASP A 195 18.86 -19.35 -1.30
C ASP A 195 19.01 -17.95 -0.72
N GLU A 196 18.76 -17.82 0.58
CA GLU A 196 18.77 -16.54 1.28
C GLU A 196 20.20 -16.00 1.45
N GLU A 197 21.16 -16.87 1.74
CA GLU A 197 22.56 -16.49 1.98
C GLU A 197 23.21 -16.05 0.66
N GLN A 198 22.99 -16.82 -0.41
CA GLN A 198 23.46 -16.48 -1.75
C GLN A 198 22.90 -15.14 -2.21
N LEU A 199 21.59 -14.92 -2.03
CA LEU A 199 20.94 -13.64 -2.33
C LEU A 199 21.54 -12.48 -1.50
N ALA A 200 21.76 -12.69 -0.20
CA ALA A 200 22.39 -11.68 0.65
C ALA A 200 23.78 -11.31 0.14
N ASN A 201 24.62 -12.31 -0.15
CA ASN A 201 25.99 -12.09 -0.63
C ASN A 201 26.03 -11.29 -1.94
N ILE A 202 25.18 -11.63 -2.91
CA ILE A 202 25.13 -10.89 -4.19
C ILE A 202 24.70 -9.43 -3.98
N MET A 203 23.70 -9.20 -3.12
CA MET A 203 23.21 -7.86 -2.82
C MET A 203 24.25 -7.01 -2.07
N ASP A 204 25.00 -7.58 -1.16
CA ASP A 204 26.08 -6.92 -0.44
C ASP A 204 27.28 -6.59 -1.37
N ARG A 205 27.60 -7.48 -2.30
CA ARG A 205 28.61 -7.23 -3.35
C ARG A 205 28.19 -6.08 -4.26
N MET A 206 26.92 -6.05 -4.69
CA MET A 206 26.38 -4.92 -5.49
C MET A 206 26.42 -3.61 -4.70
N TYR A 207 26.04 -3.62 -3.43
CA TYR A 207 26.16 -2.44 -2.56
C TYR A 207 27.60 -1.92 -2.52
N SER A 208 28.56 -2.82 -2.28
CA SER A 208 30.00 -2.50 -2.19
C SER A 208 30.54 -1.97 -3.53
N LEU A 209 30.12 -2.60 -4.63
CA LEU A 209 30.45 -2.21 -5.99
C LEU A 209 30.00 -0.75 -6.31
N ILE A 210 28.75 -0.45 -6.02
CA ILE A 210 28.17 0.88 -6.26
C ILE A 210 28.87 1.92 -5.38
N ARG A 211 29.02 1.61 -4.08
CA ARG A 211 29.70 2.50 -3.13
C ARG A 211 31.14 2.76 -3.54
N GLY A 212 31.87 1.73 -3.94
CA GLY A 212 33.28 1.86 -4.36
C GLY A 212 33.46 2.78 -5.57
N LYS A 213 32.66 2.62 -6.60
CA LYS A 213 32.76 3.43 -7.81
C LYS A 213 32.25 4.86 -7.64
N TYR A 214 31.13 5.01 -6.94
CA TYR A 214 30.41 6.29 -6.88
C TYR A 214 30.54 7.02 -5.53
N ILE A 215 31.52 6.65 -4.68
CA ILE A 215 31.72 7.27 -3.36
C ILE A 215 31.93 8.80 -3.44
N ASN A 216 32.52 9.28 -4.54
CA ASN A 216 32.77 10.71 -4.77
C ASN A 216 31.72 11.35 -5.70
N ALA A 217 30.73 10.60 -6.17
CA ALA A 217 29.63 11.15 -6.94
C ALA A 217 28.70 11.90 -5.98
N GLY A 218 28.80 13.21 -5.96
CA GLY A 218 28.09 14.06 -5.00
C GLY A 218 26.60 13.74 -4.91
N HIS A 219 26.13 13.55 -3.69
CA HIS A 219 24.72 13.32 -3.37
C HIS A 219 24.11 11.95 -3.75
N LEU A 220 24.88 10.97 -4.26
CA LEU A 220 24.35 9.61 -4.43
C LEU A 220 24.07 8.99 -3.05
N SER A 221 22.81 8.63 -2.82
CA SER A 221 22.40 7.91 -1.62
C SER A 221 22.13 6.45 -1.96
N VAL A 222 22.79 5.53 -1.27
CA VAL A 222 22.58 4.07 -1.39
C VAL A 222 22.14 3.55 -0.04
N ILE A 223 20.94 2.97 0.01
CA ILE A 223 20.27 2.49 1.23
C ILE A 223 19.97 1.00 1.10
N GLY A 224 20.28 0.23 2.10
CA GLY A 224 20.18 -1.23 2.12
C GLY A 224 21.57 -1.88 1.97
N PRO A 225 21.65 -3.18 1.59
CA PRO A 225 20.51 -4.06 1.28
C PRO A 225 19.64 -4.33 2.50
N SER A 226 18.33 -4.39 2.27
CA SER A 226 17.35 -4.66 3.31
C SER A 226 16.26 -5.61 2.82
N GLU A 227 15.53 -6.19 3.77
CA GLU A 227 14.33 -6.94 3.44
C GLU A 227 13.20 -5.98 3.08
N PRO A 228 12.46 -6.21 1.98
CA PRO A 228 11.24 -5.48 1.67
C PRO A 228 10.12 -5.87 2.65
N ALA A 229 9.00 -5.13 2.61
CA ALA A 229 7.82 -5.40 3.46
C ALA A 229 7.33 -6.85 3.36
N ILE A 230 7.57 -7.51 2.23
CA ILE A 230 7.34 -8.93 2.01
C ILE A 230 8.64 -9.56 1.56
N SER A 231 9.37 -10.10 2.53
CA SER A 231 10.72 -10.65 2.30
C SER A 231 10.74 -12.01 1.62
N LYS A 232 9.61 -12.75 1.60
CA LYS A 232 9.52 -14.09 1.01
C LYS A 232 8.15 -14.35 0.39
N ILE A 233 8.11 -14.83 -0.87
CA ILE A 233 6.90 -15.24 -1.58
C ILE A 233 7.15 -16.60 -2.25
N LYS A 234 6.33 -17.63 -1.94
CA LYS A 234 6.44 -18.99 -2.54
C LYS A 234 7.88 -19.54 -2.49
N ASP A 235 8.51 -19.44 -1.33
CA ASP A 235 9.90 -19.87 -1.08
C ASP A 235 10.99 -19.07 -1.81
N VAL A 236 10.65 -18.00 -2.51
CA VAL A 236 11.59 -17.06 -3.10
C VAL A 236 11.82 -15.90 -2.12
N TYR A 237 13.06 -15.75 -1.68
CA TYR A 237 13.52 -14.63 -0.85
C TYR A 237 13.68 -13.36 -1.69
N ARG A 238 13.56 -12.20 -1.04
CA ARG A 238 13.63 -10.88 -1.69
C ARG A 238 14.49 -9.95 -0.85
N ARG A 239 15.35 -9.16 -1.50
CA ARG A 239 16.14 -8.08 -0.90
C ARG A 239 16.14 -6.87 -1.82
N VAL A 240 16.26 -5.68 -1.25
CA VAL A 240 16.21 -4.43 -1.98
C VAL A 240 17.33 -3.48 -1.61
N LEU A 241 17.81 -2.75 -2.62
CA LEU A 241 18.64 -1.56 -2.49
C LEU A 241 17.87 -0.37 -3.05
N TYR A 242 17.88 0.75 -2.33
CA TYR A 242 17.33 2.01 -2.80
C TYR A 242 18.47 2.96 -3.15
N ILE A 243 18.46 3.49 -4.35
CA ILE A 243 19.47 4.43 -4.83
C ILE A 243 18.76 5.72 -5.20
N LYS A 244 19.23 6.85 -4.67
CA LYS A 244 18.62 8.16 -4.90
C LYS A 244 19.67 9.15 -5.42
N HIS A 245 19.29 9.91 -6.42
CA HIS A 245 20.11 11.00 -6.97
C HIS A 245 19.20 12.05 -7.64
N ARG A 246 19.66 13.32 -7.69
CA ARG A 246 18.91 14.37 -8.41
C ARG A 246 18.92 14.16 -9.92
N ASP A 247 20.07 13.79 -10.47
CA ASP A 247 20.18 13.50 -11.90
C ASP A 247 19.75 12.07 -12.20
N TYR A 248 18.73 11.92 -13.04
CA TYR A 248 18.22 10.64 -13.51
C TYR A 248 19.28 9.83 -14.26
N ARG A 249 20.16 10.52 -15.03
CA ARG A 249 21.23 9.87 -15.81
C ARG A 249 22.20 9.11 -14.90
N MET A 250 22.48 9.65 -13.70
CA MET A 250 23.32 8.97 -12.72
C MET A 250 22.72 7.61 -12.31
N LEU A 251 21.40 7.51 -12.17
CA LEU A 251 20.76 6.24 -11.85
C LEU A 251 20.86 5.25 -13.01
N VAL A 252 20.76 5.73 -14.25
CA VAL A 252 20.97 4.90 -15.45
C VAL A 252 22.42 4.41 -15.51
N ASP A 253 23.39 5.27 -15.26
CA ASP A 253 24.82 4.89 -15.25
C ASP A 253 25.12 3.83 -14.16
N VAL A 254 24.51 3.98 -12.98
CA VAL A 254 24.61 2.97 -11.91
C VAL A 254 23.98 1.65 -12.34
N LYS A 255 22.81 1.70 -12.97
CA LYS A 255 22.10 0.51 -13.48
C LYS A 255 22.97 -0.21 -14.49
N ASP A 256 23.45 0.48 -15.53
CA ASP A 256 24.23 -0.11 -16.61
C ASP A 256 25.54 -0.72 -16.08
N TYR A 257 26.17 -0.05 -15.11
CA TYR A 257 27.37 -0.57 -14.46
C TYR A 257 27.11 -1.85 -13.65
N VAL A 258 26.02 -1.92 -12.93
CA VAL A 258 25.63 -3.11 -12.16
C VAL A 258 25.22 -4.25 -13.11
N GLU A 259 24.48 -3.95 -14.18
CA GLU A 259 24.11 -4.95 -15.19
C GLU A 259 25.34 -5.57 -15.87
N GLU A 260 26.36 -4.75 -16.19
CA GLU A 260 27.60 -5.26 -16.78
C GLU A 260 28.36 -6.17 -15.79
N TRP A 261 28.46 -5.74 -14.55
CA TRP A 261 29.07 -6.56 -13.50
C TRP A 261 28.33 -7.88 -13.28
N LEU A 262 26.99 -7.89 -13.33
CA LEU A 262 26.16 -9.09 -13.18
C LEU A 262 26.36 -10.10 -14.31
N LYS A 263 26.72 -9.69 -15.52
CA LYS A 263 27.01 -10.63 -16.62
C LYS A 263 28.21 -11.52 -16.32
N GLU A 264 29.18 -11.02 -15.56
CA GLU A 264 30.40 -11.75 -15.21
C GLU A 264 30.34 -12.40 -13.81
N ASN A 265 29.57 -11.81 -12.90
CA ASN A 265 29.55 -12.15 -11.48
C ASN A 265 28.18 -12.59 -10.95
N GLY A 266 27.16 -12.59 -11.80
CA GLY A 266 25.80 -13.02 -11.44
C GLY A 266 25.74 -14.52 -11.20
N GLU A 267 24.84 -14.93 -10.36
CA GLU A 267 24.58 -16.32 -10.04
C GLU A 267 23.28 -16.77 -10.68
N ASN A 268 23.22 -17.95 -11.30
CA ASN A 268 22.10 -18.43 -12.08
C ASN A 268 20.77 -18.51 -11.30
N ASP A 269 20.86 -18.67 -9.97
CA ASP A 269 19.69 -18.81 -9.09
C ASP A 269 19.24 -17.49 -8.47
N VAL A 270 19.91 -16.35 -8.79
CA VAL A 270 19.55 -15.02 -8.34
C VAL A 270 19.11 -14.16 -9.51
N SER A 271 17.87 -13.66 -9.46
CA SER A 271 17.37 -12.69 -10.43
C SER A 271 17.40 -11.29 -9.85
N VAL A 272 17.84 -10.32 -10.66
CA VAL A 272 17.94 -8.91 -10.27
C VAL A 272 17.10 -8.05 -11.20
N PHE A 273 16.29 -7.17 -10.62
CA PHE A 273 15.40 -6.25 -11.32
C PHE A 273 15.70 -4.81 -10.92
N PHE A 274 15.58 -3.91 -11.89
CA PHE A 274 15.76 -2.47 -11.70
C PHE A 274 14.44 -1.76 -11.96
N ASP A 275 13.99 -0.94 -11.01
CA ASP A 275 12.78 -0.13 -11.15
C ASP A 275 13.13 1.34 -10.88
N LEU A 276 12.99 2.18 -11.91
CA LEU A 276 13.33 3.61 -11.89
C LEU A 276 12.07 4.42 -11.56
N ASN A 277 12.14 5.24 -10.53
CA ASN A 277 11.04 6.03 -9.98
C ASN A 277 9.80 5.16 -9.69
N PRO A 278 9.94 4.11 -8.86
CA PRO A 278 8.89 3.13 -8.62
C PRO A 278 7.62 3.80 -8.09
N VAL A 279 6.48 3.36 -8.60
CA VAL A 279 5.17 3.84 -8.15
C VAL A 279 4.84 3.32 -6.75
N ASN A 280 5.41 2.17 -6.38
CA ASN A 280 5.25 1.54 -5.07
C ASN A 280 6.62 1.20 -4.47
N MET A 281 6.76 1.36 -3.16
CA MET A 281 7.89 0.77 -2.43
C MET A 281 7.68 -0.74 -2.29
N TYR A 282 8.78 -1.47 -2.27
CA TYR A 282 8.77 -2.93 -2.18
C TYR A 282 8.88 -3.43 -0.74
#